data_4b0f8904663eae813e2617d6cb46ef4e
#
_entry.id   4b0f8904663eae813e2617d6cb46ef4e
#
_cell.length_a   1.000
_cell.length_b   1.000
_cell.length_c   1.000
_cell.angle_alpha   90.00
_cell.angle_beta   90.00
_cell.angle_gamma   90.00
#
_symmetry.space_group_name_H-M   'P 1'
#
loop_
_entity.id
_entity.type
_entity.pdbx_description
1 polymer ?
#
loop_
_entity_poly.entity_id
_entity_poly.type
_entity_poly.pdbx_seq_one_letter_code
_entity_poly.pdbx_strand_id
1 'polypeptide(L)'
;EIGSGLVGSEMCIRDSDSTMWARGQAWAIYGYTMVYRETRDVRFLEVACQSADAYLRRLPEDMVPYWDFDAPMSPLLPPKDASAAAVTASALIELSGYVNDEIKSRHYLDAAIAMLENLSSSAYQSGTVNTAFLLHSVGHMPRGREIDASIMYADYYYIEALLRLRTVNKGG
;
A
#
# COMPACT_ATOMS: atom_id res chain seq x y z
N GLU A 1 2.59 19.78 -25.02
CA GLU A 1 1.65 19.85 -23.87
C GLU A 1 0.53 18.86 -24.14
N ILE A 2 0.65 17.68 -23.58
CA ILE A 2 -0.49 16.76 -23.51
C ILE A 2 -1.28 17.19 -22.27
N GLY A 3 -2.40 17.88 -22.52
CA GLY A 3 -3.27 18.36 -21.48
C GLY A 3 -3.71 17.27 -20.53
N SER A 4 -3.60 17.51 -19.24
CA SER A 4 -4.01 16.67 -18.12
C SER A 4 -5.53 16.49 -18.02
N GLY A 5 -6.18 16.14 -19.13
CA GLY A 5 -7.63 16.03 -19.23
C GLY A 5 -8.16 14.62 -19.38
N LEU A 6 -7.76 13.69 -18.52
CA LEU A 6 -8.53 12.49 -18.29
C LEU A 6 -9.61 12.79 -17.25
N VAL A 7 -10.81 13.10 -17.76
CA VAL A 7 -12.02 13.20 -16.95
C VAL A 7 -12.17 11.90 -16.16
N GLY A 8 -11.97 11.97 -14.86
CA GLY A 8 -11.92 10.81 -13.96
C GLY A 8 -10.64 10.70 -13.14
N SER A 9 -9.51 11.24 -13.62
CA SER A 9 -8.25 11.23 -12.87
C SER A 9 -8.28 12.15 -11.64
N GLU A 10 -9.01 13.25 -11.71
CA GLU A 10 -9.17 14.20 -10.59
C GLU A 10 -10.07 13.65 -9.48
N MET A 11 -10.91 12.66 -9.78
CA MET A 11 -11.88 12.13 -8.80
C MET A 11 -11.43 10.90 -8.04
N CYS A 12 -10.44 10.16 -8.55
CA CYS A 12 -10.03 8.86 -7.97
C CYS A 12 -8.52 8.72 -7.70
N ILE A 13 -7.67 9.60 -8.25
CA ILE A 13 -6.22 9.45 -8.19
C ILE A 13 -5.54 10.57 -7.40
N ARG A 14 -6.19 11.73 -7.20
CA ARG A 14 -5.63 12.87 -6.50
C ARG A 14 -6.59 13.43 -5.47
N ASP A 15 -6.28 13.19 -4.21
CA ASP A 15 -6.97 13.87 -3.11
C ASP A 15 -6.39 15.29 -2.90
N SER A 16 -5.17 15.54 -3.39
CA SER A 16 -4.52 16.84 -3.47
C SER A 16 -3.35 16.79 -4.46
N ASP A 17 -3.15 17.86 -5.23
CA ASP A 17 -2.00 17.98 -6.15
C ASP A 17 -0.65 18.18 -5.44
N SER A 18 -0.69 18.47 -4.13
CA SER A 18 0.47 18.84 -3.31
C SER A 18 0.78 17.83 -2.20
N THR A 19 0.00 16.75 -2.04
CA THR A 19 0.17 15.79 -0.95
C THR A 19 0.43 14.38 -1.46
N MET A 20 0.99 13.54 -0.59
CA MET A 20 1.33 12.16 -0.90
C MET A 20 0.26 11.21 -0.36
N TRP A 21 -0.80 10.99 -1.14
CA TRP A 21 -1.86 10.04 -0.81
C TRP A 21 -1.33 8.60 -0.73
N ALA A 22 -1.46 7.97 0.45
CA ALA A 22 -0.82 6.70 0.76
C ALA A 22 -1.24 5.57 -0.19
N ARG A 23 -2.55 5.40 -0.43
CA ARG A 23 -3.02 4.33 -1.34
C ARG A 23 -2.66 4.60 -2.80
N GLY A 24 -2.58 5.87 -3.22
CA GLY A 24 -2.08 6.23 -4.55
C GLY A 24 -0.63 5.77 -4.76
N GLN A 25 0.22 5.95 -3.76
CA GLN A 25 1.60 5.46 -3.80
C GLN A 25 1.67 3.93 -3.74
N ALA A 26 0.81 3.29 -2.94
CA ALA A 26 0.71 1.84 -2.91
C ALA A 26 0.35 1.27 -4.30
N TRP A 27 -0.60 1.90 -5.00
CA TRP A 27 -0.93 1.54 -6.39
C TRP A 27 0.23 1.73 -7.36
N ALA A 28 1.06 2.76 -7.18
CA ALA A 28 2.24 2.98 -8.01
C ALA A 28 3.25 1.84 -7.81
N ILE A 29 3.56 1.48 -6.57
CA ILE A 29 4.47 0.36 -6.27
C ILE A 29 3.93 -0.93 -6.90
N TYR A 30 2.67 -1.26 -6.65
CA TYR A 30 2.03 -2.46 -7.17
C TYR A 30 1.99 -2.48 -8.70
N GLY A 31 1.51 -1.40 -9.31
CA GLY A 31 1.32 -1.29 -10.74
C GLY A 31 2.64 -1.37 -11.52
N TYR A 32 3.67 -0.63 -11.09
CA TYR A 32 4.97 -0.68 -11.75
C TYR A 32 5.68 -2.02 -11.56
N THR A 33 5.53 -2.67 -10.42
CA THR A 33 6.02 -4.03 -10.19
C THR A 33 5.35 -5.02 -11.16
N MET A 34 4.03 -4.92 -11.30
CA MET A 34 3.26 -5.75 -12.24
C MET A 34 3.68 -5.51 -13.68
N VAL A 35 3.83 -4.25 -14.10
CA VAL A 35 4.27 -3.92 -15.47
C VAL A 35 5.67 -4.46 -15.72
N TYR A 36 6.60 -4.36 -14.75
CA TYR A 36 7.91 -4.98 -14.86
C TYR A 36 7.82 -6.50 -15.01
N ARG A 37 6.96 -7.17 -14.25
CA ARG A 37 6.75 -8.61 -14.37
C ARG A 37 6.41 -9.02 -15.80
N GLU A 38 5.53 -8.28 -16.45
CA GLU A 38 5.03 -8.59 -17.80
C GLU A 38 6.00 -8.15 -18.91
N THR A 39 6.67 -7.01 -18.75
CA THR A 39 7.48 -6.40 -19.82
C THR A 39 8.97 -6.69 -19.71
N ARG A 40 9.47 -6.92 -18.49
CA ARG A 40 10.89 -6.99 -18.15
C ARG A 40 11.68 -5.72 -18.48
N ASP A 41 11.00 -4.61 -18.67
CA ASP A 41 11.62 -3.32 -18.88
C ASP A 41 12.07 -2.73 -17.52
N VAL A 42 13.39 -2.63 -17.35
CA VAL A 42 14.05 -2.21 -16.10
C VAL A 42 13.59 -0.83 -15.62
N ARG A 43 13.13 0.04 -16.52
CA ARG A 43 12.63 1.37 -16.15
C ARG A 43 11.45 1.29 -15.20
N PHE A 44 10.58 0.30 -15.35
CA PHE A 44 9.45 0.10 -14.44
C PHE A 44 9.90 -0.46 -13.08
N LEU A 45 10.94 -1.30 -13.05
CA LEU A 45 11.53 -1.76 -11.80
C LEU A 45 12.16 -0.60 -11.02
N GLU A 46 12.88 0.29 -11.70
CA GLU A 46 13.48 1.48 -11.09
C GLU A 46 12.42 2.38 -10.46
N VAL A 47 11.31 2.65 -11.16
CA VAL A 47 10.19 3.46 -10.63
C VAL A 47 9.51 2.77 -9.46
N ALA A 48 9.29 1.45 -9.54
CA ALA A 48 8.72 0.67 -8.43
C ALA A 48 9.60 0.78 -7.17
N CYS A 49 10.92 0.61 -7.32
CA CYS A 49 11.88 0.76 -6.21
C CYS A 49 11.90 2.17 -5.64
N GLN A 50 11.94 3.20 -6.47
CA GLN A 50 11.92 4.60 -6.01
C GLN A 50 10.64 4.92 -5.24
N SER A 51 9.49 4.45 -5.73
CA SER A 51 8.20 4.61 -5.06
C SER A 51 8.16 3.87 -3.72
N ALA A 52 8.68 2.63 -3.67
CA ALA A 52 8.79 1.84 -2.46
C ALA A 52 9.68 2.52 -1.41
N ASP A 53 10.87 2.97 -1.82
CA ASP A 53 11.81 3.67 -0.93
C ASP A 53 11.20 4.96 -0.37
N ALA A 54 10.46 5.73 -1.19
CA ALA A 54 9.78 6.95 -0.76
C ALA A 54 8.65 6.64 0.24
N TYR A 55 7.89 5.61 -0.02
CA TYR A 55 6.79 5.16 0.85
C TYR A 55 7.31 4.70 2.22
N LEU A 56 8.28 3.79 2.24
CA LEU A 56 8.82 3.21 3.46
C LEU A 56 9.47 4.23 4.39
N ARG A 57 10.13 5.26 3.85
CA ARG A 57 10.71 6.36 4.66
C ARG A 57 9.68 7.18 5.42
N ARG A 58 8.42 7.15 5.04
CA ARG A 58 7.35 7.99 5.61
C ARG A 58 6.37 7.21 6.49
N LEU A 59 6.55 5.90 6.60
CA LEU A 59 5.68 5.08 7.43
C LEU A 59 5.82 5.40 8.91
N PRO A 60 4.72 5.35 9.65
CA PRO A 60 4.77 5.38 11.11
C PRO A 60 5.30 4.05 11.67
N GLU A 61 5.56 4.03 12.96
CA GLU A 61 6.17 2.88 13.66
C GLU A 61 5.38 1.57 13.50
N ASP A 62 4.05 1.65 13.43
CA ASP A 62 3.17 0.49 13.25
C ASP A 62 3.08 0.01 11.78
N MET A 63 3.88 0.57 10.88
CA MET A 63 3.94 0.20 9.47
C MET A 63 2.62 0.30 8.69
N VAL A 64 1.57 0.89 9.28
CA VAL A 64 0.29 1.17 8.61
C VAL A 64 0.19 2.67 8.39
N PRO A 65 0.14 3.15 7.14
CA PRO A 65 0.13 4.58 6.85
C PRO A 65 -1.16 5.25 7.32
N TYR A 66 -1.08 6.55 7.55
CA TYR A 66 -2.27 7.39 7.49
C TYR A 66 -2.76 7.48 6.05
N TRP A 67 -4.03 7.90 5.84
CA TRP A 67 -4.62 8.00 4.51
C TRP A 67 -3.79 8.85 3.55
N ASP A 68 -3.09 9.84 4.08
CA ASP A 68 -2.15 10.71 3.35
C ASP A 68 -0.95 11.01 4.24
N PHE A 69 0.26 10.94 3.69
CA PHE A 69 1.51 11.16 4.43
C PHE A 69 1.72 12.62 4.83
N ASP A 70 1.02 13.55 4.19
CA ASP A 70 1.05 14.98 4.49
C ASP A 70 -0.19 15.45 5.25
N ALA A 71 -1.03 14.51 5.72
CA ALA A 71 -2.22 14.85 6.49
C ALA A 71 -1.83 15.53 7.82
N PRO A 72 -2.56 16.56 8.25
CA PRO A 72 -2.29 17.25 9.51
C PRO A 72 -2.40 16.29 10.71
N MET A 73 -1.38 16.29 11.57
CA MET A 73 -1.32 15.44 12.75
C MET A 73 -1.94 16.09 14.01
N SER A 74 -2.57 17.25 13.87
CA SER A 74 -3.18 18.03 14.97
C SER A 74 -4.46 18.72 14.47
N PRO A 75 -5.51 18.86 15.33
CA PRO A 75 -5.59 18.43 16.74
C PRO A 75 -5.86 16.94 16.94
N LEU A 76 -6.30 16.22 15.91
CA LEU A 76 -6.54 14.77 15.94
C LEU A 76 -5.64 14.07 14.93
N LEU A 77 -5.23 12.86 15.25
CA LEU A 77 -4.51 12.02 14.28
C LEU A 77 -5.41 11.72 13.07
N PRO A 78 -4.89 11.78 11.86
CA PRO A 78 -5.64 11.39 10.68
C PRO A 78 -5.95 9.88 10.71
N PRO A 79 -7.01 9.43 10.02
CA PRO A 79 -7.34 8.00 9.98
C PRO A 79 -6.24 7.19 9.29
N LYS A 80 -6.05 5.98 9.77
CA LYS A 80 -5.18 4.97 9.15
C LYS A 80 -5.81 4.43 7.88
N ASP A 81 -4.99 3.95 6.95
CA ASP A 81 -5.46 3.26 5.75
C ASP A 81 -4.85 1.85 5.65
N ALA A 82 -5.52 0.89 6.27
CA ALA A 82 -5.14 -0.52 6.21
C ALA A 82 -5.11 -1.06 4.77
N SER A 83 -5.94 -0.51 3.87
CA SER A 83 -5.93 -0.90 2.46
C SER A 83 -4.62 -0.53 1.76
N ALA A 84 -4.06 0.64 2.06
CA ALA A 84 -2.77 1.06 1.53
C ALA A 84 -1.64 0.15 2.00
N ALA A 85 -1.65 -0.23 3.29
CA ALA A 85 -0.68 -1.19 3.83
C ALA A 85 -0.80 -2.57 3.17
N ALA A 86 -2.03 -3.09 2.98
CA ALA A 86 -2.27 -4.39 2.35
C ALA A 86 -1.76 -4.43 0.89
N VAL A 87 -2.08 -3.40 0.09
CA VAL A 87 -1.58 -3.27 -1.29
C VAL A 87 -0.06 -3.19 -1.32
N THR A 88 0.52 -2.37 -0.44
CA THR A 88 1.98 -2.20 -0.37
C THR A 88 2.68 -3.49 0.05
N ALA A 89 2.18 -4.20 1.06
CA ALA A 89 2.74 -5.48 1.48
C ALA A 89 2.75 -6.50 0.33
N SER A 90 1.64 -6.62 -0.39
CA SER A 90 1.55 -7.50 -1.56
C SER A 90 2.56 -7.11 -2.65
N ALA A 91 2.69 -5.81 -2.94
CA ALA A 91 3.65 -5.29 -3.91
C ALA A 91 5.11 -5.54 -3.51
N LEU A 92 5.47 -5.27 -2.25
CA LEU A 92 6.83 -5.42 -1.75
C LEU A 92 7.32 -6.87 -1.73
N ILE A 93 6.44 -7.82 -1.42
CA ILE A 93 6.79 -9.25 -1.49
C ILE A 93 7.16 -9.64 -2.92
N GLU A 94 6.39 -9.19 -3.92
CA GLU A 94 6.72 -9.47 -5.32
C GLU A 94 7.97 -8.70 -5.75
N LEU A 95 8.07 -7.41 -5.43
CA LEU A 95 9.20 -6.54 -5.79
C LEU A 95 10.52 -7.06 -5.23
N SER A 96 10.53 -7.59 -4.00
CA SER A 96 11.72 -8.17 -3.37
C SER A 96 12.36 -9.28 -4.21
N GLY A 97 11.54 -10.07 -4.90
CA GLY A 97 12.01 -11.13 -5.79
C GLY A 97 12.65 -10.64 -7.10
N TYR A 98 12.51 -9.36 -7.43
CA TYR A 98 13.10 -8.78 -8.66
C TYR A 98 14.34 -7.94 -8.41
N VAL A 99 14.61 -7.58 -7.16
CA VAL A 99 15.76 -6.74 -6.78
C VAL A 99 17.01 -7.60 -6.60
N ASN A 100 18.07 -7.29 -7.37
CA ASN A 100 19.33 -8.02 -7.30
C ASN A 100 20.18 -7.68 -6.05
N ASP A 101 19.97 -6.50 -5.46
CA ASP A 101 20.61 -6.10 -4.20
C ASP A 101 19.94 -6.86 -3.05
N GLU A 102 20.66 -7.80 -2.44
CA GLU A 102 20.16 -8.67 -1.37
C GLU A 102 19.72 -7.87 -0.12
N ILE A 103 20.42 -6.78 0.21
CA ILE A 103 20.09 -5.93 1.35
C ILE A 103 18.74 -5.25 1.09
N LYS A 104 18.59 -4.70 -0.10
CA LYS A 104 17.36 -4.00 -0.51
C LYS A 104 16.19 -4.97 -0.67
N SER A 105 16.43 -6.13 -1.27
CA SER A 105 15.44 -7.21 -1.39
C SER A 105 14.92 -7.62 0.00
N ARG A 106 15.84 -7.88 0.93
CA ARG A 106 15.50 -8.23 2.31
C ARG A 106 14.74 -7.11 3.00
N HIS A 107 15.16 -5.86 2.85
CA HIS A 107 14.49 -4.70 3.43
C HIS A 107 13.01 -4.61 3.00
N TYR A 108 12.73 -4.84 1.72
CA TYR A 108 11.35 -4.84 1.20
C TYR A 108 10.52 -6.00 1.77
N LEU A 109 11.11 -7.20 1.83
CA LEU A 109 10.43 -8.36 2.38
C LEU A 109 10.13 -8.19 3.87
N ASP A 110 11.10 -7.73 4.65
CA ASP A 110 10.94 -7.52 6.09
C ASP A 110 9.89 -6.42 6.38
N ALA A 111 9.86 -5.34 5.58
CA ALA A 111 8.84 -4.32 5.68
C ALA A 111 7.43 -4.88 5.38
N ALA A 112 7.29 -5.70 4.36
CA ALA A 112 6.02 -6.35 4.04
C ALA A 112 5.55 -7.29 5.15
N ILE A 113 6.46 -8.06 5.75
CA ILE A 113 6.17 -8.94 6.90
C ILE A 113 5.67 -8.10 8.08
N ALA A 114 6.37 -7.02 8.43
CA ALA A 114 5.96 -6.14 9.52
C ALA A 114 4.58 -5.52 9.29
N MET A 115 4.25 -5.09 8.05
CA MET A 115 2.90 -4.64 7.69
C MET A 115 1.86 -5.74 7.92
N LEU A 116 2.13 -6.97 7.46
CA LEU A 116 1.20 -8.10 7.62
C LEU A 116 1.02 -8.51 9.07
N GLU A 117 2.07 -8.49 9.89
CA GLU A 117 1.99 -8.74 11.33
C GLU A 117 1.05 -7.73 12.01
N ASN A 118 1.21 -6.43 11.73
CA ASN A 118 0.32 -5.41 12.27
C ASN A 118 -1.11 -5.55 11.75
N LEU A 119 -1.31 -5.76 10.45
CA LEU A 119 -2.64 -6.00 9.87
C LEU A 119 -3.31 -7.27 10.42
N SER A 120 -2.53 -8.26 10.88
CA SER A 120 -3.02 -9.49 11.51
C SER A 120 -3.30 -9.34 13.00
N SER A 121 -2.99 -8.19 13.59
CA SER A 121 -3.24 -7.92 15.00
C SER A 121 -4.71 -7.61 15.28
N SER A 122 -5.11 -7.67 16.55
CA SER A 122 -6.46 -7.28 16.98
C SER A 122 -6.79 -5.80 16.73
N ALA A 123 -5.79 -4.96 16.45
CA ALA A 123 -6.00 -3.56 16.11
C ALA A 123 -6.63 -3.38 14.72
N TYR A 124 -6.37 -4.30 13.79
CA TYR A 124 -6.83 -4.19 12.40
C TYR A 124 -7.76 -5.32 11.96
N GLN A 125 -7.76 -6.45 12.66
CA GLN A 125 -8.67 -7.56 12.33
C GLN A 125 -10.10 -7.25 12.79
N SER A 126 -11.08 -7.48 11.92
CA SER A 126 -12.50 -7.22 12.23
C SER A 126 -13.07 -8.14 13.30
N GLY A 127 -12.54 -9.35 13.43
CA GLY A 127 -13.03 -10.32 14.39
C GLY A 127 -14.53 -10.59 14.22
N THR A 128 -15.32 -10.14 15.21
CA THR A 128 -16.79 -10.27 15.19
C THR A 128 -17.52 -8.96 14.86
N VAL A 129 -16.79 -7.87 14.55
CA VAL A 129 -17.39 -6.55 14.28
C VAL A 129 -18.19 -6.57 12.98
N ASN A 130 -17.65 -7.18 11.93
CA ASN A 130 -18.31 -7.35 10.65
C ASN A 130 -17.75 -8.58 9.90
N THR A 131 -18.17 -8.77 8.64
CA THR A 131 -17.78 -9.92 7.81
C THR A 131 -16.49 -9.69 6.98
N ALA A 132 -15.88 -8.52 7.06
CA ALA A 132 -14.60 -8.23 6.43
C ALA A 132 -13.44 -8.81 7.24
N PHE A 133 -12.24 -8.88 6.66
CA PHE A 133 -11.03 -9.23 7.39
C PHE A 133 -10.44 -8.01 8.09
N LEU A 134 -10.36 -6.87 7.40
CA LEU A 134 -9.68 -5.67 7.90
C LEU A 134 -10.65 -4.54 8.23
N LEU A 135 -10.32 -3.81 9.30
CA LEU A 135 -10.87 -2.52 9.69
C LEU A 135 -9.93 -1.38 9.25
N HIS A 136 -10.34 -0.16 9.53
CA HIS A 136 -9.51 1.05 9.48
C HIS A 136 -8.92 1.38 8.10
N SER A 137 -9.74 1.32 7.05
CA SER A 137 -9.39 1.80 5.72
C SER A 137 -10.10 3.12 5.39
N VAL A 138 -9.55 3.88 4.44
CA VAL A 138 -10.14 5.13 3.96
C VAL A 138 -10.44 5.04 2.47
N GLY A 139 -11.72 5.02 2.08
CA GLY A 139 -12.13 4.99 0.68
C GLY A 139 -11.92 6.33 -0.02
N HIS A 140 -12.57 7.40 0.47
CA HIS A 140 -12.50 8.71 -0.16
C HIS A 140 -12.59 9.85 0.86
N MET A 141 -11.45 10.28 1.39
CA MET A 141 -11.36 11.31 2.43
C MET A 141 -11.96 12.67 2.00
N PRO A 142 -11.67 13.23 0.79
CA PRO A 142 -12.22 14.53 0.41
C PRO A 142 -13.73 14.59 0.31
N ARG A 143 -14.39 13.46 0.09
CA ARG A 143 -15.85 13.36 0.06
C ARG A 143 -16.46 12.91 1.38
N GLY A 144 -15.67 12.68 2.41
CA GLY A 144 -16.12 12.19 3.69
C GLY A 144 -16.80 10.80 3.60
N ARG A 145 -16.35 9.94 2.66
CA ARG A 145 -16.95 8.62 2.44
C ARG A 145 -15.97 7.51 2.77
N GLU A 146 -16.51 6.45 3.39
CA GLU A 146 -15.73 5.26 3.77
C GLU A 146 -14.49 5.64 4.58
N ILE A 147 -14.66 6.52 5.57
CA ILE A 147 -13.62 6.89 6.52
C ILE A 147 -13.68 5.91 7.67
N ASP A 148 -12.52 5.34 8.03
CA ASP A 148 -12.41 4.33 9.08
C ASP A 148 -13.34 3.12 8.82
N ALA A 149 -13.33 2.62 7.60
CA ALA A 149 -14.26 1.61 7.11
C ALA A 149 -13.54 0.31 6.72
N SER A 150 -14.30 -0.77 6.66
CA SER A 150 -13.85 -2.01 5.99
C SER A 150 -14.09 -1.90 4.49
N ILE A 151 -13.08 -2.21 3.68
CA ILE A 151 -13.15 -2.05 2.23
C ILE A 151 -12.71 -3.35 1.56
N MET A 152 -13.49 -3.81 0.59
CA MET A 152 -13.30 -5.11 -0.06
C MET A 152 -11.89 -5.30 -0.67
N TYR A 153 -11.30 -4.28 -1.28
CA TYR A 153 -9.96 -4.41 -1.84
C TYR A 153 -8.85 -4.45 -0.76
N ALA A 154 -9.10 -3.95 0.45
CA ALA A 154 -8.19 -4.16 1.57
C ALA A 154 -8.07 -5.65 1.89
N ASP A 155 -9.20 -6.35 1.97
CA ASP A 155 -9.26 -7.78 2.21
C ASP A 155 -8.61 -8.58 1.07
N TYR A 156 -8.90 -8.20 -0.18
CA TYR A 156 -8.31 -8.85 -1.35
C TYR A 156 -6.78 -8.82 -1.29
N TYR A 157 -6.18 -7.63 -1.13
CA TYR A 157 -4.72 -7.49 -1.14
C TYR A 157 -4.06 -8.04 0.12
N TYR A 158 -4.74 -8.02 1.25
CA TYR A 158 -4.28 -8.70 2.46
C TYR A 158 -4.14 -10.21 2.24
N ILE A 159 -5.17 -10.86 1.68
CA ILE A 159 -5.12 -12.29 1.37
C ILE A 159 -4.06 -12.58 0.29
N GLU A 160 -3.98 -11.76 -0.76
CA GLU A 160 -2.96 -11.90 -1.79
C GLU A 160 -1.55 -11.83 -1.21
N ALA A 161 -1.29 -10.87 -0.32
CA ALA A 161 0.00 -10.71 0.33
C ALA A 161 0.37 -11.94 1.18
N LEU A 162 -0.58 -12.47 1.96
CA LEU A 162 -0.38 -13.70 2.73
C LEU A 162 -0.09 -14.91 1.83
N LEU A 163 -0.77 -15.03 0.70
CA LEU A 163 -0.52 -16.11 -0.27
C LEU A 163 0.85 -15.98 -0.92
N ARG A 164 1.27 -14.78 -1.30
CA ARG A 164 2.60 -14.49 -1.83
C ARG A 164 3.69 -14.82 -0.81
N LEU A 165 3.53 -14.38 0.45
CA LEU A 165 4.48 -14.68 1.52
C LEU A 165 4.60 -16.18 1.78
N ARG A 166 3.48 -16.91 1.79
CA ARG A 166 3.49 -18.37 1.91
C ARG A 166 4.28 -19.05 0.79
N THR A 167 4.24 -18.49 -0.42
CA THR A 167 4.98 -19.03 -1.58
C THR A 167 6.48 -18.80 -1.43
N VAL A 168 6.89 -17.61 -0.99
CA VAL A 168 8.30 -17.29 -0.70
C VAL A 168 8.86 -18.24 0.36
N ASN A 169 8.13 -18.47 1.46
CA ASN A 169 8.56 -19.33 2.56
C ASN A 169 8.63 -20.82 2.21
N LYS A 170 7.99 -21.26 1.13
CA LYS A 170 8.04 -22.67 0.66
C LYS A 170 9.13 -22.93 -0.37
N GLY A 171 9.67 -21.89 -0.97
CA GLY A 171 10.70 -21.98 -2.01
C GLY A 171 12.14 -21.82 -1.51
N GLY A 172 12.32 -21.50 -0.23
CA GLY A 172 13.60 -21.49 0.48
C GLY A 172 13.72 -22.76 1.33
#